data_13c63470534505b993f1be4e7f4509b3
#
_entry.id   13c63470534505b993f1be4e7f4509b3
#
_cell.length_a   1.000
_cell.length_b   1.000
_cell.length_c   1.000
_cell.angle_alpha   90.00
_cell.angle_beta   90.00
_cell.angle_gamma   90.00
#
_symmetry.space_group_name_H-M   'P 1'
#
loop_
_entity.id
_entity.type
_entity.pdbx_description
1 polymer ?
#
loop_
_entity_poly.entity_id
_entity_poly.type
_entity_poly.pdbx_seq_one_letter_code
_entity_poly.pdbx_strand_id
1 'polypeptide(L)'
;MKFPSVTGAVDFIGHSEACMPVKLYKYKQGKVTEVENDPRTRLLNVDRGDTLDAFQMKKALVEDYLLGKGGYAYIQKSRNDVTGIFYVEEKYVTIMKSPEPIHKEFEIAVEGNMYKPYEFIKLLRNTKDGASGVGLTVEVSKALETAYQMLIYQLSLVKTGGNKKGFLKANRKLGQEEIDKLKEAWRKLYAIKEDNVVVLNIGLEFQEASNSSVEMQLNESKLTLQNEINNLFHISDNFDLTFKEAIYPIVKAFETALNRDLLLEKEKKNYFFEFDTKEIVKANLQERYNAYKTANDTGFLTLNEIRKAENLNYIEGLDVINVGLSAVLYDTYTHTYFTPNTAQQADISEKPLELSGADNDEKQR
;
A
#
# COMPACT_ATOMS: atom_id res chain seq x y z
N MET A 1 3.22 16.87 -12.37
CA MET A 1 4.41 17.32 -11.63
C MET A 1 4.98 16.10 -10.93
N LYS A 2 6.21 15.66 -11.26
CA LYS A 2 6.82 14.47 -10.65
C LYS A 2 7.73 14.93 -9.49
N PHE A 3 7.24 14.82 -8.27
CA PHE A 3 8.03 15.06 -7.08
C PHE A 3 8.61 13.72 -6.60
N PRO A 4 9.94 13.54 -6.53
CA PRO A 4 10.54 12.22 -6.31
C PRO A 4 10.04 11.49 -5.06
N SER A 5 9.92 12.19 -3.93
CA SER A 5 9.44 11.57 -2.68
C SER A 5 7.98 11.12 -2.76
N VAL A 6 7.11 11.90 -3.45
CA VAL A 6 5.71 11.51 -3.67
C VAL A 6 5.64 10.31 -4.62
N THR A 7 6.41 10.34 -5.71
CA THR A 7 6.46 9.21 -6.65
C THR A 7 6.94 7.94 -5.95
N GLY A 8 8.01 8.03 -5.13
CA GLY A 8 8.51 6.89 -4.36
C GLY A 8 7.48 6.33 -3.37
N ALA A 9 6.76 7.20 -2.67
CA ALA A 9 5.71 6.81 -1.73
C ALA A 9 4.55 6.09 -2.43
N VAL A 10 4.06 6.66 -3.54
CA VAL A 10 2.98 6.08 -4.33
C VAL A 10 3.39 4.76 -4.98
N ASP A 11 4.60 4.69 -5.54
CA ASP A 11 5.15 3.46 -6.09
C ASP A 11 5.28 2.36 -5.02
N PHE A 12 5.76 2.70 -3.84
CA PHE A 12 5.90 1.75 -2.73
C PHE A 12 4.53 1.16 -2.32
N ILE A 13 3.53 2.02 -2.10
CA ILE A 13 2.18 1.59 -1.72
C ILE A 13 1.53 0.78 -2.86
N GLY A 14 1.59 1.30 -4.09
CA GLY A 14 0.97 0.66 -5.24
C GLY A 14 1.60 -0.70 -5.60
N HIS A 15 2.93 -0.83 -5.49
CA HIS A 15 3.61 -2.12 -5.67
C HIS A 15 3.24 -3.10 -4.57
N SER A 16 3.24 -2.66 -3.31
CA SER A 16 2.89 -3.52 -2.18
C SER A 16 1.47 -4.09 -2.32
N GLU A 17 0.51 -3.25 -2.75
CA GLU A 17 -0.87 -3.69 -2.96
C GLU A 17 -0.98 -4.60 -4.20
N ALA A 18 -0.33 -4.23 -5.32
CA ALA A 18 -0.39 -5.00 -6.56
C ALA A 18 0.21 -6.42 -6.44
N CYS A 19 1.18 -6.62 -5.54
CA CYS A 19 1.76 -7.93 -5.24
C CYS A 19 0.79 -8.88 -4.53
N MET A 20 -0.24 -8.36 -3.84
CA MET A 20 -1.20 -9.20 -3.12
C MET A 20 -2.18 -9.87 -4.08
N PRO A 21 -2.29 -11.20 -4.07
CA PRO A 21 -3.31 -11.87 -4.87
C PRO A 21 -4.70 -11.69 -4.25
N VAL A 22 -5.70 -11.51 -5.11
CA VAL A 22 -7.10 -11.45 -4.74
C VAL A 22 -7.69 -12.85 -4.78
N LYS A 23 -8.35 -13.25 -3.71
CA LYS A 23 -9.04 -14.55 -3.60
C LYS A 23 -10.53 -14.34 -3.43
N LEU A 24 -11.32 -15.32 -3.90
CA LEU A 24 -12.75 -15.35 -3.69
C LEU A 24 -13.06 -16.42 -2.64
N TYR A 25 -13.79 -16.03 -1.62
CA TYR A 25 -14.23 -16.92 -0.56
C TYR A 25 -15.75 -17.12 -0.59
N LYS A 26 -16.17 -18.30 -0.14
CA LYS A 26 -17.57 -18.63 0.08
C LYS A 26 -17.81 -18.94 1.55
N TYR A 27 -18.78 -18.23 2.13
CA TYR A 27 -19.29 -18.49 3.47
C TYR A 27 -20.51 -19.39 3.42
N LYS A 28 -20.48 -20.55 4.08
CA LYS A 28 -21.62 -21.44 4.20
C LYS A 28 -21.60 -22.15 5.56
N GLN A 29 -22.70 -22.03 6.33
CA GLN A 29 -22.90 -22.73 7.59
C GLN A 29 -21.72 -22.57 8.60
N GLY A 30 -21.21 -21.34 8.74
CA GLY A 30 -20.10 -21.06 9.66
C GLY A 30 -18.71 -21.42 9.12
N LYS A 31 -18.61 -22.01 7.92
CA LYS A 31 -17.33 -22.34 7.29
C LYS A 31 -17.03 -21.38 6.14
N VAL A 32 -15.79 -20.90 6.09
CA VAL A 32 -15.24 -20.12 4.97
C VAL A 32 -14.39 -21.05 4.14
N THR A 33 -14.68 -21.12 2.84
CA THR A 33 -13.91 -21.94 1.88
C THR A 33 -13.47 -21.08 0.70
N GLU A 34 -12.24 -21.23 0.27
CA GLU A 34 -11.72 -20.59 -0.93
C GLU A 34 -12.40 -21.19 -2.17
N VAL A 35 -12.82 -20.36 -3.11
CA VAL A 35 -13.37 -20.77 -4.40
C VAL A 35 -12.22 -20.78 -5.40
N GLU A 36 -11.72 -21.97 -5.67
CA GLU A 36 -10.64 -22.16 -6.64
C GLU A 36 -11.16 -21.96 -8.08
N ASN A 37 -10.30 -21.43 -8.94
CA ASN A 37 -10.56 -21.28 -10.39
C ASN A 37 -11.76 -20.40 -10.80
N ASP A 38 -12.16 -19.41 -9.98
CA ASP A 38 -13.13 -18.42 -10.42
C ASP A 38 -12.53 -17.54 -11.54
N PRO A 39 -13.23 -17.32 -12.67
CA PRO A 39 -12.72 -16.51 -13.77
C PRO A 39 -12.36 -15.08 -13.34
N ARG A 40 -13.08 -14.50 -12.37
CA ARG A 40 -12.85 -13.13 -11.86
C ARG A 40 -11.52 -13.02 -11.09
N THR A 41 -11.16 -14.04 -10.32
CA THR A 41 -9.87 -14.07 -9.63
C THR A 41 -8.70 -14.15 -10.61
N ARG A 42 -8.85 -14.87 -11.72
CA ARG A 42 -7.85 -14.90 -12.79
C ARG A 42 -7.69 -13.54 -13.46
N LEU A 43 -8.80 -12.84 -13.75
CA LEU A 43 -8.78 -11.48 -14.31
C LEU A 43 -8.10 -10.48 -13.39
N LEU A 44 -8.23 -10.64 -12.06
CA LEU A 44 -7.64 -9.75 -11.06
C LEU A 44 -6.17 -10.06 -10.74
N ASN A 45 -5.69 -11.27 -11.04
CA ASN A 45 -4.34 -11.69 -10.64
C ASN A 45 -3.39 -11.97 -11.80
N VAL A 46 -3.89 -12.31 -12.98
CA VAL A 46 -3.04 -12.78 -14.09
C VAL A 46 -3.30 -11.98 -15.35
N ASP A 47 -4.35 -12.35 -16.06
CA ASP A 47 -4.68 -11.83 -17.38
C ASP A 47 -6.13 -11.42 -17.43
N ARG A 48 -6.37 -10.19 -17.83
CA ARG A 48 -7.69 -9.58 -17.89
C ARG A 48 -8.18 -9.27 -19.31
N GLY A 49 -7.43 -9.73 -20.33
CA GLY A 49 -7.79 -9.54 -21.73
C GLY A 49 -7.54 -8.12 -22.27
N ASP A 50 -6.68 -7.35 -21.59
CA ASP A 50 -6.27 -5.99 -21.97
C ASP A 50 -4.76 -5.93 -22.22
N THR A 51 -4.26 -4.79 -22.69
CA THR A 51 -2.83 -4.50 -22.89
C THR A 51 -2.04 -4.40 -21.59
N LEU A 52 -2.68 -3.97 -20.49
CA LEU A 52 -2.10 -3.98 -19.16
C LEU A 52 -2.29 -5.36 -18.50
N ASP A 53 -1.31 -5.87 -17.76
CA ASP A 53 -1.48 -7.01 -16.89
C ASP A 53 -2.25 -6.66 -15.59
N ALA A 54 -2.61 -7.66 -14.81
CA ALA A 54 -3.37 -7.45 -13.58
C ALA A 54 -2.58 -6.68 -12.52
N PHE A 55 -1.26 -6.85 -12.47
CA PHE A 55 -0.38 -6.12 -11.56
C PHE A 55 -0.37 -4.63 -11.86
N GLN A 56 -0.15 -4.26 -13.14
CA GLN A 56 -0.12 -2.85 -13.56
C GLN A 56 -1.48 -2.18 -13.39
N MET A 57 -2.57 -2.90 -13.61
CA MET A 57 -3.91 -2.37 -13.37
C MET A 57 -4.12 -2.03 -11.90
N LYS A 58 -3.82 -2.97 -11.00
CA LYS A 58 -3.98 -2.74 -9.55
C LYS A 58 -3.14 -1.53 -9.12
N LYS A 59 -1.88 -1.48 -9.57
CA LYS A 59 -1.01 -0.33 -9.31
C LYS A 59 -1.61 0.98 -9.82
N ALA A 60 -2.11 1.03 -11.06
CA ALA A 60 -2.69 2.23 -11.65
C ALA A 60 -3.95 2.69 -10.90
N LEU A 61 -4.82 1.75 -10.48
CA LEU A 61 -5.99 2.07 -9.68
C LEU A 61 -5.63 2.69 -8.32
N VAL A 62 -4.57 2.18 -7.68
CA VAL A 62 -4.08 2.74 -6.41
C VAL A 62 -3.41 4.10 -6.61
N GLU A 63 -2.68 4.29 -7.69
CA GLU A 63 -2.09 5.58 -8.05
C GLU A 63 -3.19 6.65 -8.22
N ASP A 64 -4.23 6.35 -8.99
CA ASP A 64 -5.37 7.26 -9.20
C ASP A 64 -6.19 7.47 -7.92
N TYR A 65 -6.29 6.46 -7.05
CA TYR A 65 -6.90 6.59 -5.74
C TYR A 65 -6.15 7.57 -4.85
N LEU A 66 -4.82 7.52 -4.86
CA LEU A 66 -3.97 8.36 -4.01
C LEU A 66 -3.85 9.79 -4.55
N LEU A 67 -3.67 9.94 -5.85
CA LEU A 67 -3.32 11.21 -6.47
C LEU A 67 -4.48 11.93 -7.15
N GLY A 68 -5.46 11.16 -7.65
CA GLY A 68 -6.54 11.64 -8.49
C GLY A 68 -7.90 11.69 -7.80
N LYS A 69 -8.95 11.72 -8.61
CA LYS A 69 -10.36 11.66 -8.15
C LYS A 69 -10.83 10.24 -7.87
N GLY A 70 -10.00 9.24 -8.15
CA GLY A 70 -10.26 7.83 -7.94
C GLY A 70 -9.81 6.94 -9.09
N GLY A 71 -9.57 5.66 -8.79
CA GLY A 71 -9.29 4.64 -9.79
C GLY A 71 -10.57 4.06 -10.37
N TYR A 72 -10.63 3.95 -11.69
CA TYR A 72 -11.79 3.46 -12.43
C TYR A 72 -11.39 2.32 -13.33
N ALA A 73 -12.12 1.19 -13.26
CA ALA A 73 -11.96 0.09 -14.20
C ALA A 73 -13.32 -0.37 -14.72
N TYR A 74 -13.46 -0.42 -16.05
CA TYR A 74 -14.67 -0.89 -16.72
C TYR A 74 -14.78 -2.41 -16.63
N ILE A 75 -15.95 -2.91 -16.29
CA ILE A 75 -16.28 -4.34 -16.17
C ILE A 75 -17.02 -4.78 -17.42
N GLN A 76 -16.33 -5.50 -18.29
CA GLN A 76 -16.99 -6.13 -19.43
C GLN A 76 -17.74 -7.38 -18.99
N LYS A 77 -19.03 -7.44 -19.30
CA LYS A 77 -19.90 -8.55 -18.95
C LYS A 77 -20.54 -9.15 -20.20
N SER A 78 -20.60 -10.47 -20.26
CA SER A 78 -21.44 -11.20 -21.20
C SER A 78 -22.57 -11.86 -20.39
N ARG A 79 -23.77 -11.30 -20.44
CA ARG A 79 -24.88 -11.60 -19.50
C ARG A 79 -24.47 -11.32 -18.05
N ASN A 80 -24.29 -12.37 -17.25
CA ASN A 80 -23.87 -12.26 -15.84
C ASN A 80 -22.39 -12.59 -15.63
N ASP A 81 -21.68 -13.05 -16.64
CA ASP A 81 -20.29 -13.46 -16.54
C ASP A 81 -19.37 -12.29 -16.86
N VAL A 82 -18.41 -12.05 -15.98
CA VAL A 82 -17.36 -11.04 -16.19
C VAL A 82 -16.33 -11.64 -17.14
N THR A 83 -16.17 -11.01 -18.31
CA THR A 83 -15.25 -11.46 -19.37
C THR A 83 -13.98 -10.63 -19.47
N GLY A 84 -13.95 -9.42 -18.88
CA GLY A 84 -12.80 -8.55 -18.88
C GLY A 84 -12.94 -7.42 -17.87
N ILE A 85 -11.80 -6.86 -17.45
CA ILE A 85 -11.70 -5.69 -16.57
C ILE A 85 -10.70 -4.74 -17.22
N PHE A 86 -11.12 -3.54 -17.58
CA PHE A 86 -10.32 -2.57 -18.33
C PHE A 86 -10.08 -1.33 -17.49
N TYR A 87 -8.83 -1.03 -17.21
CA TYR A 87 -8.46 0.22 -16.56
C TYR A 87 -8.76 1.41 -17.45
N VAL A 88 -9.33 2.46 -16.88
CA VAL A 88 -9.61 3.71 -17.56
C VAL A 88 -8.90 4.84 -16.83
N GLU A 89 -7.97 5.50 -17.51
CA GLU A 89 -7.27 6.65 -16.91
C GLU A 89 -8.26 7.73 -16.48
N GLU A 90 -8.08 8.26 -15.28
CA GLU A 90 -8.97 9.27 -14.67
C GLU A 90 -9.25 10.48 -15.59
N LYS A 91 -8.28 10.88 -16.40
CA LYS A 91 -8.42 12.02 -17.30
C LYS A 91 -9.53 11.86 -18.36
N TYR A 92 -9.89 10.61 -18.70
CA TYR A 92 -10.98 10.31 -19.64
C TYR A 92 -12.32 10.12 -18.96
N VAL A 93 -12.34 10.10 -17.62
CA VAL A 93 -13.54 9.86 -16.82
C VAL A 93 -14.18 11.18 -16.43
N THR A 94 -15.42 11.39 -16.84
CA THR A 94 -16.26 12.50 -16.40
C THR A 94 -17.46 11.95 -15.63
N ILE A 95 -17.70 12.50 -14.44
CA ILE A 95 -18.82 12.08 -13.59
C ILE A 95 -19.95 13.08 -13.72
N MET A 96 -21.10 12.61 -14.19
CA MET A 96 -22.34 13.38 -14.29
C MET A 96 -23.23 13.07 -13.10
N LYS A 97 -23.39 14.04 -12.19
CA LYS A 97 -24.10 13.87 -10.90
C LYS A 97 -25.50 14.48 -10.99
N SER A 98 -26.47 13.79 -10.41
CA SER A 98 -27.78 14.36 -10.13
C SER A 98 -27.64 15.49 -9.09
N PRO A 99 -28.43 16.57 -9.20
CA PRO A 99 -28.44 17.63 -8.21
C PRO A 99 -29.09 17.23 -6.88
N GLU A 100 -29.71 16.05 -6.81
CA GLU A 100 -30.42 15.59 -5.61
C GLU A 100 -29.42 15.12 -4.52
N PRO A 101 -29.46 15.70 -3.30
CA PRO A 101 -28.48 15.41 -2.27
C PRO A 101 -28.74 14.09 -1.51
N ILE A 102 -29.96 13.55 -1.54
CA ILE A 102 -30.34 12.33 -0.82
C ILE A 102 -30.08 11.10 -1.68
N HIS A 103 -30.69 11.04 -2.86
CA HIS A 103 -30.48 9.97 -3.85
C HIS A 103 -29.40 10.40 -4.83
N LYS A 104 -28.15 10.15 -4.44
CA LYS A 104 -26.95 10.58 -5.17
C LYS A 104 -26.73 9.73 -6.42
N GLU A 105 -27.61 9.88 -7.40
CA GLU A 105 -27.46 9.21 -8.68
C GLU A 105 -26.39 9.90 -9.54
N PHE A 106 -25.62 9.09 -10.25
CA PHE A 106 -24.60 9.59 -11.18
C PHE A 106 -24.42 8.61 -12.34
N GLU A 107 -23.87 9.11 -13.41
CA GLU A 107 -23.42 8.34 -14.56
C GLU A 107 -21.95 8.63 -14.84
N ILE A 108 -21.28 7.65 -15.44
CA ILE A 108 -19.87 7.75 -15.80
C ILE A 108 -19.78 7.93 -17.29
N ALA A 109 -19.25 9.06 -17.74
CA ALA A 109 -18.98 9.31 -19.14
C ALA A 109 -17.50 9.08 -19.46
N VAL A 110 -17.22 8.26 -20.46
CA VAL A 110 -15.88 8.03 -20.99
C VAL A 110 -15.90 8.36 -22.47
N GLU A 111 -15.16 9.38 -22.88
CA GLU A 111 -15.10 9.87 -24.27
C GLU A 111 -16.47 10.05 -24.93
N GLY A 112 -17.46 10.54 -24.16
CA GLY A 112 -18.81 10.81 -24.64
C GLY A 112 -19.79 9.65 -24.57
N ASN A 113 -19.33 8.44 -24.24
CA ASN A 113 -20.21 7.30 -23.99
C ASN A 113 -20.63 7.29 -22.50
N MET A 114 -21.92 7.03 -22.26
CA MET A 114 -22.49 7.00 -20.92
C MET A 114 -22.59 5.58 -20.40
N TYR A 115 -22.13 5.38 -19.18
CA TYR A 115 -22.12 4.10 -18.50
C TYR A 115 -22.78 4.23 -17.13
N LYS A 116 -23.33 3.11 -16.65
CA LYS A 116 -23.91 3.05 -15.31
C LYS A 116 -22.82 2.78 -14.25
N PRO A 117 -23.01 3.24 -13.00
CA PRO A 117 -22.02 3.06 -11.93
C PRO A 117 -21.64 1.61 -11.65
N TYR A 118 -22.55 0.65 -11.85
CA TYR A 118 -22.33 -0.79 -11.62
C TYR A 118 -21.52 -1.47 -12.75
N GLU A 119 -21.22 -0.76 -13.82
CA GLU A 119 -20.33 -1.22 -14.89
C GLU A 119 -18.87 -0.90 -14.63
N PHE A 120 -18.56 -0.23 -13.50
CA PHE A 120 -17.22 0.15 -13.13
C PHE A 120 -16.86 -0.31 -11.71
N ILE A 121 -15.64 -0.80 -11.54
CA ILE A 121 -14.97 -0.84 -10.24
C ILE A 121 -14.53 0.57 -9.94
N LYS A 122 -14.88 1.07 -8.76
CA LYS A 122 -14.57 2.46 -8.33
C LYS A 122 -13.81 2.42 -7.02
N LEU A 123 -12.53 2.76 -7.07
CA LEU A 123 -11.68 2.89 -5.90
C LEU A 123 -11.55 4.39 -5.58
N LEU A 124 -12.27 4.85 -4.54
CA LEU A 124 -12.46 6.28 -4.25
C LEU A 124 -11.95 6.64 -2.85
N ARG A 125 -11.04 7.62 -2.78
CA ARG A 125 -10.51 8.16 -1.53
C ARG A 125 -11.34 9.36 -1.07
N ASN A 126 -11.66 9.43 0.22
CA ASN A 126 -12.38 10.56 0.85
C ASN A 126 -13.65 11.01 0.10
N THR A 127 -14.37 10.04 -0.49
CA THR A 127 -15.61 10.32 -1.21
C THR A 127 -16.75 10.68 -0.26
N LYS A 128 -17.56 11.67 -0.65
CA LYS A 128 -18.80 12.05 0.05
C LYS A 128 -20.05 11.70 -0.74
N ASP A 129 -19.90 11.44 -2.01
CA ASP A 129 -20.99 11.19 -2.96
C ASP A 129 -20.97 9.77 -3.56
N GLY A 130 -19.87 9.02 -3.35
CA GLY A 130 -19.69 7.69 -3.93
C GLY A 130 -19.39 7.70 -5.43
N ALA A 131 -19.19 8.87 -6.00
CA ALA A 131 -18.97 9.07 -7.43
C ALA A 131 -17.55 9.50 -7.75
N SER A 132 -16.99 10.40 -6.94
CA SER A 132 -15.60 10.85 -7.05
C SER A 132 -14.95 10.99 -5.69
N GLY A 133 -13.66 10.78 -5.62
CA GLY A 133 -12.84 10.99 -4.43
C GLY A 133 -12.07 12.31 -4.48
N VAL A 134 -11.21 12.50 -3.48
CA VAL A 134 -10.29 13.63 -3.38
C VAL A 134 -8.87 13.07 -3.21
N GLY A 135 -8.01 13.32 -4.19
CA GLY A 135 -6.61 12.90 -4.14
C GLY A 135 -5.79 13.74 -3.16
N LEU A 136 -4.71 13.14 -2.65
CA LEU A 136 -3.74 13.81 -1.78
C LEU A 136 -3.16 15.07 -2.44
N THR A 137 -2.94 15.06 -3.74
CA THR A 137 -2.42 16.22 -4.50
C THR A 137 -3.27 17.46 -4.36
N VAL A 138 -4.59 17.30 -4.23
CA VAL A 138 -5.52 18.41 -4.01
C VAL A 138 -5.47 18.90 -2.56
N GLU A 139 -5.47 17.97 -1.60
CA GLU A 139 -5.48 18.29 -0.16
C GLU A 139 -4.20 19.02 0.26
N VAL A 140 -3.05 18.65 -0.28
CA VAL A 140 -1.75 19.23 0.09
C VAL A 140 -1.09 20.02 -1.04
N SER A 141 -1.86 20.52 -1.97
CA SER A 141 -1.36 21.23 -3.17
C SER A 141 -0.37 22.34 -2.84
N LYS A 142 -0.62 23.14 -1.80
CA LYS A 142 0.27 24.23 -1.38
C LYS A 142 1.61 23.73 -0.82
N ALA A 143 1.60 22.66 -0.04
CA ALA A 143 2.83 22.07 0.49
C ALA A 143 3.69 21.49 -0.65
N LEU A 144 3.07 20.77 -1.59
CA LEU A 144 3.74 20.23 -2.77
C LEU A 144 4.29 21.34 -3.68
N GLU A 145 3.57 22.44 -3.84
CA GLU A 145 4.05 23.60 -4.61
C GLU A 145 5.26 24.25 -3.92
N THR A 146 5.21 24.45 -2.60
CA THR A 146 6.35 24.97 -1.83
C THR A 146 7.58 24.07 -1.99
N ALA A 147 7.39 22.76 -1.87
CA ALA A 147 8.42 21.76 -2.08
C ALA A 147 9.04 21.84 -3.47
N TYR A 148 8.21 22.01 -4.49
CA TYR A 148 8.65 22.13 -5.86
C TYR A 148 9.46 23.41 -6.10
N GLN A 149 9.05 24.54 -5.54
CA GLN A 149 9.78 25.79 -5.63
C GLN A 149 11.16 25.68 -4.93
N MET A 150 11.23 24.97 -3.80
CA MET A 150 12.51 24.68 -3.15
C MET A 150 13.45 23.85 -4.03
N LEU A 151 12.93 22.83 -4.74
CA LEU A 151 13.74 22.05 -5.68
C LEU A 151 14.24 22.90 -6.86
N ILE A 152 13.39 23.76 -7.42
CA ILE A 152 13.78 24.68 -8.50
C ILE A 152 14.89 25.63 -8.00
N TYR A 153 14.75 26.15 -6.79
CA TYR A 153 15.76 27.01 -6.18
C TYR A 153 17.10 26.27 -6.00
N GLN A 154 17.08 25.05 -5.44
CA GLN A 154 18.28 24.22 -5.32
C GLN A 154 18.91 23.91 -6.69
N LEU A 155 18.09 23.56 -7.69
CA LEU A 155 18.58 23.34 -9.04
C LEU A 155 19.23 24.60 -9.63
N SER A 156 18.69 25.76 -9.36
CA SER A 156 19.28 27.04 -9.80
C SER A 156 20.63 27.29 -9.14
N LEU A 157 20.78 26.98 -7.82
CA LEU A 157 22.06 27.09 -7.11
C LEU A 157 23.12 26.14 -7.70
N VAL A 158 22.74 24.90 -7.98
CA VAL A 158 23.66 23.91 -8.60
C VAL A 158 24.05 24.34 -10.02
N LYS A 159 23.11 24.83 -10.82
CA LYS A 159 23.38 25.30 -12.19
C LYS A 159 24.29 26.53 -12.23
N THR A 160 24.19 27.39 -11.24
CA THR A 160 25.03 28.59 -11.13
C THR A 160 26.35 28.31 -10.44
N GLY A 161 26.70 27.03 -10.18
CA GLY A 161 27.97 26.63 -9.57
C GLY A 161 28.11 27.00 -8.11
N GLY A 162 26.99 27.15 -7.37
CA GLY A 162 27.01 27.58 -5.97
C GLY A 162 27.50 29.02 -5.82
N ASN A 163 27.38 29.84 -6.86
CA ASN A 163 27.89 31.20 -6.89
C ASN A 163 27.39 31.98 -5.70
N LYS A 164 28.32 32.23 -4.79
CA LYS A 164 28.09 33.03 -3.60
C LYS A 164 27.72 34.45 -4.04
N LYS A 165 26.47 34.82 -3.78
CA LYS A 165 26.05 36.21 -3.93
C LYS A 165 26.89 37.05 -3.00
N GLY A 166 27.44 38.12 -3.49
CA GLY A 166 28.29 39.05 -2.71
C GLY A 166 28.11 40.48 -3.17
N PHE A 167 28.66 41.33 -2.42
CA PHE A 167 28.70 42.77 -2.72
C PHE A 167 30.08 43.16 -3.19
N LEU A 168 30.19 43.91 -4.28
CA LEU A 168 31.39 44.59 -4.69
C LEU A 168 31.41 45.95 -4.01
N LYS A 169 32.34 46.12 -3.06
CA LYS A 169 32.56 47.37 -2.38
C LYS A 169 33.67 48.14 -3.09
N ALA A 170 33.38 49.37 -3.49
CA ALA A 170 34.36 50.25 -4.09
C ALA A 170 34.77 51.34 -3.10
N ASN A 171 36.03 51.63 -3.01
CA ASN A 171 36.58 52.66 -2.09
C ASN A 171 36.31 54.09 -2.60
N ARG A 172 35.75 54.24 -3.81
CA ARG A 172 35.33 55.51 -4.37
C ARG A 172 33.91 55.45 -4.93
N LYS A 173 33.24 56.58 -5.06
CA LYS A 173 31.96 56.69 -5.72
C LYS A 173 32.14 56.43 -7.22
N LEU A 174 31.48 55.36 -7.74
CA LEU A 174 31.49 55.00 -9.15
C LEU A 174 30.36 55.71 -9.87
N GLY A 175 30.60 56.11 -11.13
CA GLY A 175 29.55 56.62 -12.04
C GLY A 175 28.69 55.45 -12.55
N GLN A 176 27.47 55.77 -13.09
CA GLN A 176 26.54 54.76 -13.56
C GLN A 176 27.12 53.88 -14.68
N GLU A 177 27.85 54.48 -15.63
CA GLU A 177 28.53 53.73 -16.70
C GLU A 177 29.58 52.71 -16.15
N GLU A 178 30.34 53.11 -15.12
CA GLU A 178 31.36 52.27 -14.49
C GLU A 178 30.65 51.08 -13.80
N ILE A 179 29.52 51.33 -13.13
CA ILE A 179 28.72 50.31 -12.49
C ILE A 179 28.18 49.30 -13.51
N ASP A 180 27.70 49.75 -14.63
CA ASP A 180 27.12 48.91 -15.66
C ASP A 180 28.18 48.06 -16.37
N LYS A 181 29.33 48.62 -16.68
CA LYS A 181 30.51 47.91 -17.21
C LYS A 181 31.00 46.83 -16.21
N LEU A 182 31.00 47.13 -14.91
CA LEU A 182 31.40 46.23 -13.87
C LEU A 182 30.41 45.05 -13.72
N LYS A 183 29.13 45.34 -13.79
CA LYS A 183 28.06 44.30 -13.82
C LYS A 183 28.17 43.40 -15.05
N GLU A 184 28.48 43.95 -16.18
CA GLU A 184 28.60 43.16 -17.42
C GLU A 184 29.85 42.26 -17.37
N ALA A 185 31.00 42.82 -16.94
CA ALA A 185 32.23 42.05 -16.71
C ALA A 185 32.00 40.91 -15.71
N TRP A 186 31.29 41.21 -14.61
CA TRP A 186 30.96 40.25 -13.58
C TRP A 186 30.07 39.14 -14.12
N ARG A 187 29.02 39.47 -14.96
CA ARG A 187 28.18 38.46 -15.62
C ARG A 187 28.97 37.58 -16.58
N LYS A 188 29.92 38.14 -17.31
CA LYS A 188 30.77 37.36 -18.25
C LYS A 188 31.69 36.40 -17.50
N LEU A 189 32.29 36.80 -16.39
CA LEU A 189 33.12 35.92 -15.54
C LEU A 189 32.36 34.74 -14.98
N TYR A 190 31.11 34.93 -14.57
CA TYR A 190 30.28 33.85 -14.04
C TYR A 190 29.59 33.01 -15.14
N ALA A 191 29.59 33.45 -16.40
CA ALA A 191 29.08 32.66 -17.52
C ALA A 191 30.09 31.63 -18.06
N ILE A 192 31.39 31.85 -17.80
CA ILE A 192 32.50 30.98 -18.27
C ILE A 192 32.80 29.96 -17.15
N LYS A 193 32.52 28.70 -17.42
CA LYS A 193 32.69 27.58 -16.45
C LYS A 193 34.15 27.19 -16.16
N GLU A 194 35.11 27.73 -16.88
CA GLU A 194 36.49 27.27 -16.86
C GLU A 194 37.44 28.11 -15.99
N ASP A 195 37.12 29.36 -15.66
CA ASP A 195 37.97 30.24 -14.83
C ASP A 195 37.38 30.48 -13.45
N ASN A 196 37.90 29.79 -12.47
CA ASN A 196 37.49 29.94 -11.05
C ASN A 196 38.16 31.12 -10.31
N VAL A 197 38.97 31.94 -10.98
CA VAL A 197 39.69 33.03 -10.35
C VAL A 197 39.24 34.39 -10.86
N VAL A 198 38.67 35.19 -9.98
CA VAL A 198 38.29 36.58 -10.24
C VAL A 198 39.40 37.50 -9.80
N VAL A 199 39.99 38.21 -10.74
CA VAL A 199 41.01 39.26 -10.41
C VAL A 199 40.29 40.60 -10.27
N LEU A 200 40.33 41.18 -9.09
CA LEU A 200 39.78 42.50 -8.77
C LEU A 200 40.84 43.58 -8.91
N ASN A 201 40.50 44.72 -9.49
CA ASN A 201 41.38 45.88 -9.53
C ASN A 201 41.54 46.53 -8.15
N ILE A 202 42.62 47.28 -7.97
CA ILE A 202 42.87 48.05 -6.75
C ILE A 202 41.69 48.99 -6.44
N GLY A 203 41.17 48.90 -5.22
CA GLY A 203 40.01 49.68 -4.78
C GLY A 203 38.63 48.99 -4.90
N LEU A 204 38.60 47.73 -5.34
CA LEU A 204 37.42 46.90 -5.33
C LEU A 204 37.65 45.74 -4.34
N GLU A 205 36.70 45.53 -3.46
CA GLU A 205 36.70 44.46 -2.46
C GLU A 205 35.43 43.63 -2.62
N PHE A 206 35.57 42.30 -2.72
CA PHE A 206 34.44 41.41 -2.76
C PHE A 206 34.10 40.98 -1.34
N GLN A 207 32.93 41.32 -0.89
CA GLN A 207 32.39 40.86 0.38
C GLN A 207 31.34 39.78 0.12
N GLU A 208 31.63 38.56 0.52
CA GLU A 208 30.65 37.47 0.44
C GLU A 208 29.41 37.80 1.28
N ALA A 209 28.23 37.65 0.67
CA ALA A 209 27.03 37.54 1.47
C ALA A 209 27.03 36.13 2.11
N SER A 210 27.09 36.08 3.41
CA SER A 210 27.17 34.84 4.20
C SER A 210 26.00 33.90 3.83
N ASN A 211 26.27 32.89 3.01
CA ASN A 211 25.27 31.91 2.53
C ASN A 211 25.29 30.58 3.31
N SER A 212 26.21 30.37 4.25
CA SER A 212 26.36 29.10 4.97
C SER A 212 25.11 28.73 5.78
N SER A 213 24.41 29.71 6.35
CA SER A 213 23.16 29.48 7.08
C SER A 213 21.99 29.12 6.16
N VAL A 214 21.93 29.67 4.93
CA VAL A 214 20.87 29.38 3.94
C VAL A 214 21.01 27.97 3.38
N GLU A 215 22.23 27.51 3.12
CA GLU A 215 22.47 26.14 2.65
C GLU A 215 22.15 25.08 3.71
N MET A 216 22.51 25.33 4.98
CA MET A 216 22.11 24.49 6.10
C MET A 216 20.59 24.44 6.28
N GLN A 217 19.92 25.59 6.25
CA GLN A 217 18.46 25.67 6.34
C GLN A 217 17.76 24.99 5.19
N LEU A 218 18.31 25.01 3.97
CA LEU A 218 17.75 24.29 2.83
C LEU A 218 17.83 22.78 3.01
N ASN A 219 18.91 22.24 3.54
CA ASN A 219 19.04 20.81 3.80
C ASN A 219 18.11 20.35 4.93
N GLU A 220 18.00 21.10 6.02
CA GLU A 220 17.05 20.84 7.10
C GLU A 220 15.60 20.90 6.60
N SER A 221 15.26 21.92 5.80
CA SER A 221 13.94 22.05 5.19
C SER A 221 13.59 20.89 4.25
N LYS A 222 14.59 20.37 3.51
CA LYS A 222 14.39 19.20 2.64
C LYS A 222 14.08 17.94 3.44
N LEU A 223 14.82 17.70 4.54
CA LEU A 223 14.56 16.56 5.42
C LEU A 223 13.18 16.66 6.09
N THR A 224 12.84 17.86 6.60
CA THR A 224 11.53 18.12 7.18
C THR A 224 10.42 17.85 6.19
N LEU A 225 10.57 18.33 4.96
CA LEU A 225 9.59 18.17 3.90
C LEU A 225 9.44 16.70 3.45
N GLN A 226 10.55 15.96 3.41
CA GLN A 226 10.50 14.51 3.14
C GLN A 226 9.76 13.77 4.25
N ASN A 227 10.01 14.13 5.51
CA ASN A 227 9.30 13.55 6.65
C ASN A 227 7.79 13.91 6.62
N GLU A 228 7.45 15.13 6.27
CA GLU A 228 6.04 15.55 6.10
C GLU A 228 5.36 14.76 5.00
N ILE A 229 6.03 14.51 3.87
CA ILE A 229 5.49 13.67 2.79
C ILE A 229 5.32 12.22 3.26
N ASN A 230 6.33 11.65 3.92
CA ASN A 230 6.23 10.31 4.46
C ASN A 230 5.07 10.18 5.45
N ASN A 231 4.91 11.14 6.35
CA ASN A 231 3.79 11.20 7.30
C ASN A 231 2.44 11.31 6.59
N LEU A 232 2.36 12.08 5.51
CA LEU A 232 1.14 12.23 4.72
C LEU A 232 0.68 10.90 4.07
N PHE A 233 1.66 10.09 3.64
CA PHE A 233 1.41 8.76 3.11
C PHE A 233 1.43 7.66 4.18
N HIS A 234 1.57 8.02 5.47
CA HIS A 234 1.71 7.10 6.60
C HIS A 234 2.84 6.07 6.42
N ILE A 235 3.94 6.50 5.78
CA ILE A 235 5.14 5.67 5.60
C ILE A 235 6.10 5.94 6.74
N SER A 236 6.48 4.89 7.45
CA SER A 236 7.45 4.90 8.55
C SER A 236 8.61 3.93 8.27
N ASP A 237 9.68 4.01 9.07
CA ASP A 237 10.79 3.06 9.01
C ASP A 237 10.38 1.64 9.46
N ASN A 238 9.26 1.52 10.18
CA ASN A 238 8.69 0.25 10.56
C ASN A 238 7.67 -0.21 9.51
N PHE A 239 7.97 -1.33 8.84
CA PHE A 239 7.10 -1.88 7.80
C PHE A 239 5.71 -2.27 8.32
N ASP A 240 5.62 -2.87 9.51
CA ASP A 240 4.32 -3.31 10.08
C ASP A 240 3.40 -2.13 10.36
N LEU A 241 3.97 -1.01 10.83
CA LEU A 241 3.22 0.22 11.03
C LEU A 241 2.77 0.81 9.70
N THR A 242 3.68 0.89 8.73
CA THR A 242 3.37 1.33 7.37
C THR A 242 2.29 0.46 6.73
N PHE A 243 2.37 -0.86 6.89
CA PHE A 243 1.35 -1.77 6.37
C PHE A 243 -0.02 -1.47 6.98
N LYS A 244 -0.11 -1.32 8.29
CA LYS A 244 -1.38 -1.06 9.01
C LYS A 244 -2.00 0.30 8.67
N GLU A 245 -1.18 1.33 8.52
CA GLU A 245 -1.65 2.71 8.38
C GLU A 245 -1.76 3.18 6.93
N ALA A 246 -0.85 2.75 6.06
CA ALA A 246 -0.84 3.16 4.65
C ALA A 246 -1.50 2.14 3.72
N ILE A 247 -1.11 0.84 3.82
CA ILE A 247 -1.48 -0.17 2.82
C ILE A 247 -2.83 -0.81 3.15
N TYR A 248 -3.02 -1.29 4.37
CA TYR A 248 -4.22 -2.04 4.77
C TYR A 248 -5.54 -1.29 4.56
N PRO A 249 -5.66 0.04 4.84
CA PRO A 249 -6.88 0.78 4.54
C PRO A 249 -7.22 0.81 3.04
N ILE A 250 -6.20 0.88 2.16
CA ILE A 250 -6.38 0.85 0.71
C ILE A 250 -6.84 -0.54 0.26
N VAL A 251 -6.22 -1.59 0.79
CA VAL A 251 -6.64 -2.98 0.58
C VAL A 251 -8.13 -3.15 0.94
N LYS A 252 -8.56 -2.68 2.11
CA LYS A 252 -9.97 -2.76 2.53
C LYS A 252 -10.91 -1.92 1.66
N ALA A 253 -10.48 -0.76 1.20
CA ALA A 253 -11.24 0.04 0.25
C ALA A 253 -11.40 -0.69 -1.09
N PHE A 254 -10.34 -1.35 -1.56
CA PHE A 254 -10.37 -2.12 -2.80
C PHE A 254 -11.25 -3.39 -2.67
N GLU A 255 -11.10 -4.16 -1.60
CA GLU A 255 -11.99 -5.30 -1.30
C GLU A 255 -13.46 -4.87 -1.31
N THR A 256 -13.77 -3.73 -0.68
CA THR A 256 -15.12 -3.18 -0.65
C THR A 256 -15.62 -2.83 -2.04
N ALA A 257 -14.77 -2.24 -2.88
CA ALA A 257 -15.11 -1.92 -4.27
C ALA A 257 -15.36 -3.19 -5.10
N LEU A 258 -14.49 -4.21 -4.98
CA LEU A 258 -14.66 -5.50 -5.67
C LEU A 258 -15.96 -6.20 -5.23
N ASN A 259 -16.22 -6.25 -3.93
CA ASN A 259 -17.41 -6.88 -3.37
C ASN A 259 -18.71 -6.16 -3.78
N ARG A 260 -18.65 -4.83 -3.93
CA ARG A 260 -19.79 -4.04 -4.39
C ARG A 260 -20.07 -4.22 -5.88
N ASP A 261 -19.03 -4.18 -6.72
CA ASP A 261 -19.17 -3.97 -8.16
C ASP A 261 -19.01 -5.28 -9.00
N LEU A 262 -18.24 -6.27 -8.51
CA LEU A 262 -18.02 -7.55 -9.22
C LEU A 262 -18.97 -8.68 -8.81
N LEU A 263 -19.48 -8.65 -7.57
CA LEU A 263 -20.42 -9.67 -7.12
C LEU A 263 -21.86 -9.35 -7.59
N LEU A 264 -22.58 -10.36 -8.02
CA LEU A 264 -24.02 -10.26 -8.25
C LEU A 264 -24.74 -10.10 -6.89
N GLU A 265 -25.89 -9.44 -6.86
CA GLU A 265 -26.67 -9.23 -5.63
C GLU A 265 -27.00 -10.53 -4.87
N LYS A 266 -27.24 -11.62 -5.60
CA LYS A 266 -27.46 -12.95 -5.01
C LYS A 266 -26.19 -13.57 -4.40
N GLU A 267 -25.00 -13.18 -4.89
CA GLU A 267 -23.71 -13.68 -4.41
C GLU A 267 -23.23 -12.95 -3.15
N LYS A 268 -23.54 -11.64 -3.02
CA LYS A 268 -23.11 -10.79 -1.90
C LYS A 268 -23.46 -11.34 -0.52
N LYS A 269 -24.45 -12.25 -0.42
CA LYS A 269 -24.84 -12.90 0.83
C LYS A 269 -23.84 -13.95 1.31
N ASN A 270 -23.15 -14.61 0.37
CA ASN A 270 -22.36 -15.80 0.68
C ASN A 270 -20.94 -15.77 0.10
N TYR A 271 -20.61 -14.80 -0.73
CA TYR A 271 -19.30 -14.70 -1.37
C TYR A 271 -18.67 -13.35 -1.07
N PHE A 272 -17.34 -13.33 -0.95
CA PHE A 272 -16.57 -12.10 -0.81
C PHE A 272 -15.17 -12.26 -1.38
N PHE A 273 -14.67 -11.18 -1.97
CA PHE A 273 -13.27 -11.05 -2.36
C PHE A 273 -12.45 -10.55 -1.19
N GLU A 274 -11.26 -11.08 -1.03
CA GLU A 274 -10.29 -10.68 -0.03
C GLU A 274 -8.88 -10.76 -0.62
N PHE A 275 -8.02 -9.83 -0.26
CA PHE A 275 -6.61 -9.88 -0.62
C PHE A 275 -5.86 -10.83 0.33
N ASP A 276 -5.02 -11.70 -0.23
CA ASP A 276 -4.12 -12.52 0.57
C ASP A 276 -2.89 -11.70 0.99
N THR A 277 -2.95 -11.18 2.20
CA THR A 277 -1.88 -10.35 2.77
C THR A 277 -0.73 -11.17 3.35
N LYS A 278 -0.88 -12.50 3.44
CA LYS A 278 0.08 -13.40 4.12
C LYS A 278 1.47 -13.34 3.54
N GLU A 279 1.61 -13.09 2.23
CA GLU A 279 2.92 -13.03 1.59
C GLU A 279 3.69 -11.76 1.90
N ILE A 280 3.01 -10.64 2.08
CA ILE A 280 3.63 -9.33 2.34
C ILE A 280 3.92 -9.15 3.84
N VAL A 281 3.01 -9.63 4.68
CA VAL A 281 3.18 -9.62 6.15
C VAL A 281 4.07 -10.78 6.60
N LYS A 282 4.79 -11.43 5.69
CA LYS A 282 5.77 -12.45 6.05
C LYS A 282 6.85 -11.82 6.93
N ALA A 283 6.57 -11.85 8.24
CA ALA A 283 7.55 -11.58 9.28
C ALA A 283 8.88 -12.29 8.99
N ASN A 284 9.97 -11.81 9.55
CA ASN A 284 11.24 -12.51 9.55
C ASN A 284 11.01 -14.02 9.75
N LEU A 285 11.67 -14.86 8.97
CA LEU A 285 11.52 -16.32 8.98
C LEU A 285 11.49 -16.89 10.42
N GLN A 286 12.30 -16.33 11.30
CA GLN A 286 12.36 -16.72 12.72
C GLN A 286 11.07 -16.40 13.46
N GLU A 287 10.50 -15.23 13.27
CA GLU A 287 9.24 -14.82 13.92
C GLU A 287 8.07 -15.67 13.43
N ARG A 288 8.03 -15.96 12.13
CA ARG A 288 7.01 -16.81 11.53
C ARG A 288 7.07 -18.24 12.08
N TYR A 289 8.26 -18.84 12.15
CA TYR A 289 8.41 -20.18 12.72
C TYR A 289 8.12 -20.21 14.21
N ASN A 290 8.43 -19.17 14.97
CA ASN A 290 8.02 -19.04 16.37
C ASN A 290 6.50 -18.94 16.50
N ALA A 291 5.84 -18.21 15.63
CA ALA A 291 4.37 -18.11 15.58
C ALA A 291 3.74 -19.48 15.24
N TYR A 292 4.27 -20.21 14.26
CA TYR A 292 3.80 -21.56 13.93
C TYR A 292 4.01 -22.54 15.09
N LYS A 293 5.16 -22.47 15.75
CA LYS A 293 5.41 -23.28 16.94
C LYS A 293 4.37 -23.00 18.01
N THR A 294 4.14 -21.72 18.33
CA THR A 294 3.14 -21.32 19.31
C THR A 294 1.74 -21.78 18.91
N ALA A 295 1.35 -21.61 17.63
CA ALA A 295 0.04 -22.04 17.13
C ALA A 295 -0.16 -23.56 17.19
N ASN A 296 0.87 -24.34 16.91
CA ASN A 296 0.84 -25.81 17.03
C ASN A 296 0.81 -26.25 18.49
N ASP A 297 1.65 -25.66 19.36
CA ASP A 297 1.72 -25.97 20.78
C ASP A 297 0.40 -25.63 21.51
N THR A 298 -0.33 -24.61 21.04
CA THR A 298 -1.64 -24.20 21.58
C THR A 298 -2.83 -24.88 20.92
N GLY A 299 -2.59 -25.74 19.92
CA GLY A 299 -3.65 -26.47 19.21
C GLY A 299 -4.46 -25.61 18.20
N PHE A 300 -3.98 -24.43 17.80
CA PHE A 300 -4.65 -23.61 16.80
C PHE A 300 -4.46 -24.12 15.39
N LEU A 301 -3.29 -24.68 15.06
CA LEU A 301 -2.97 -25.17 13.73
C LEU A 301 -2.42 -26.60 13.80
N THR A 302 -2.85 -27.42 12.84
CA THR A 302 -2.22 -28.73 12.58
C THR A 302 -0.91 -28.56 11.83
N LEU A 303 -0.05 -29.57 11.86
CA LEU A 303 1.20 -29.55 11.11
C LEU A 303 0.95 -29.48 9.58
N ASN A 304 -0.13 -30.08 9.06
CA ASN A 304 -0.46 -30.00 7.65
C ASN A 304 -0.95 -28.62 7.23
N GLU A 305 -1.65 -27.89 8.10
CA GLU A 305 -2.01 -26.48 7.83
C GLU A 305 -0.79 -25.57 7.80
N ILE A 306 0.20 -25.80 8.69
CA ILE A 306 1.49 -25.10 8.67
C ILE A 306 2.26 -25.43 7.38
N ARG A 307 2.30 -26.71 6.99
CA ARG A 307 2.94 -27.16 5.75
C ARG A 307 2.28 -26.51 4.51
N LYS A 308 0.95 -26.46 4.49
CA LYS A 308 0.18 -25.78 3.44
C LYS A 308 0.49 -24.28 3.39
N ALA A 309 0.65 -23.62 4.55
CA ALA A 309 1.01 -22.20 4.61
C ALA A 309 2.42 -21.89 4.06
N GLU A 310 3.32 -22.89 4.10
CA GLU A 310 4.68 -22.82 3.54
C GLU A 310 4.81 -23.48 2.15
N ASN A 311 3.66 -23.82 1.48
CA ASN A 311 3.63 -24.51 0.18
C ASN A 311 4.37 -25.86 0.19
N LEU A 312 4.38 -26.56 1.32
CA LEU A 312 4.95 -27.90 1.45
C LEU A 312 3.87 -28.96 1.21
N ASN A 313 4.30 -30.12 0.69
CA ASN A 313 3.41 -31.23 0.42
C ASN A 313 2.71 -31.73 1.71
N TYR A 314 1.43 -32.13 1.54
CA TYR A 314 0.65 -32.78 2.58
C TYR A 314 1.31 -34.12 3.01
N ILE A 315 1.24 -34.44 4.28
CA ILE A 315 1.70 -35.71 4.83
C ILE A 315 0.54 -36.34 5.59
N GLU A 316 0.19 -37.57 5.23
CA GLU A 316 -0.86 -38.30 5.89
C GLU A 316 -0.55 -38.55 7.39
N GLY A 317 -1.55 -38.33 8.25
CA GLY A 317 -1.39 -38.47 9.69
C GLY A 317 -0.89 -37.24 10.46
N LEU A 318 -0.61 -36.11 9.76
CA LEU A 318 -0.24 -34.83 10.40
C LEU A 318 -1.40 -33.84 10.58
N ASP A 319 -2.66 -34.28 10.39
CA ASP A 319 -3.86 -33.48 10.69
C ASP A 319 -4.29 -33.63 12.15
N VAL A 320 -3.33 -33.56 13.04
CA VAL A 320 -3.52 -33.73 14.50
C VAL A 320 -3.29 -32.40 15.21
N ILE A 321 -4.14 -32.10 16.18
CA ILE A 321 -4.03 -30.93 17.06
C ILE A 321 -3.42 -31.35 18.38
N ASN A 322 -2.43 -30.56 18.84
CA ASN A 322 -1.85 -30.73 20.18
C ASN A 322 -2.81 -30.12 21.22
N VAL A 323 -3.39 -30.94 22.10
CA VAL A 323 -4.38 -30.50 23.10
C VAL A 323 -3.75 -30.29 24.51
N GLY A 324 -2.45 -30.28 24.60
CA GLY A 324 -1.72 -29.66 25.71
C GLY A 324 -1.51 -30.44 27.00
N LEU A 325 -2.11 -31.56 27.24
CA LEU A 325 -1.80 -32.42 28.40
C LEU A 325 -0.70 -33.42 28.06
N SER A 326 0.56 -33.00 28.17
CA SER A 326 1.73 -33.86 27.89
C SER A 326 1.63 -34.59 26.54
N ALA A 327 1.34 -33.83 25.46
CA ALA A 327 1.24 -34.33 24.11
C ALA A 327 0.08 -35.28 23.80
N VAL A 328 -1.16 -34.92 24.16
CA VAL A 328 -2.34 -35.58 23.62
C VAL A 328 -2.60 -35.07 22.21
N LEU A 329 -2.60 -35.95 21.23
CA LEU A 329 -2.91 -35.64 19.83
C LEU A 329 -4.39 -35.94 19.58
N TYR A 330 -5.09 -34.96 18.96
CA TYR A 330 -6.47 -35.13 18.56
C TYR A 330 -6.56 -35.19 17.04
N ASP A 331 -7.04 -36.28 16.51
CA ASP A 331 -7.32 -36.44 15.07
C ASP A 331 -8.68 -35.84 14.73
N THR A 332 -8.67 -34.82 13.89
CA THR A 332 -9.88 -34.08 13.48
C THR A 332 -10.80 -34.83 12.50
N TYR A 333 -10.31 -35.91 11.88
CA TYR A 333 -11.09 -36.73 10.93
C TYR A 333 -11.72 -37.94 11.65
N THR A 334 -10.94 -38.63 12.46
CA THR A 334 -11.41 -39.83 13.16
C THR A 334 -12.05 -39.52 14.53
N HIS A 335 -11.93 -38.26 15.00
CA HIS A 335 -12.37 -37.79 16.30
C HIS A 335 -11.81 -38.61 17.48
N THR A 336 -10.57 -39.08 17.33
CA THR A 336 -9.89 -39.88 18.34
C THR A 336 -8.75 -39.12 18.99
N TYR A 337 -8.50 -39.41 20.29
CA TYR A 337 -7.34 -38.93 21.01
C TYR A 337 -6.26 -39.99 21.04
N PHE A 338 -5.01 -39.62 20.85
CA PHE A 338 -3.85 -40.47 21.00
C PHE A 338 -2.86 -39.82 21.96
N THR A 339 -2.49 -40.58 22.98
CA THR A 339 -1.49 -40.19 23.99
C THR A 339 -0.18 -40.92 23.71
N PRO A 340 0.86 -40.26 23.09
CA PRO A 340 2.08 -40.95 22.69
C PRO A 340 2.82 -41.64 23.84
N ASN A 341 2.78 -41.05 25.04
CA ASN A 341 3.48 -41.59 26.21
C ASN A 341 2.87 -42.90 26.77
N THR A 342 1.59 -43.16 26.53
CA THR A 342 0.90 -44.36 27.01
C THR A 342 0.46 -45.28 25.89
N ALA A 343 0.65 -44.85 24.62
CA ALA A 343 0.15 -45.54 23.43
C ALA A 343 -1.37 -45.85 23.49
N GLN A 344 -2.13 -45.08 24.27
CA GLN A 344 -3.57 -45.23 24.40
C GLN A 344 -4.30 -44.37 23.33
N GLN A 345 -5.27 -44.98 22.69
CA GLN A 345 -6.21 -44.33 21.80
C GLN A 345 -7.61 -44.37 22.41
N ALA A 346 -8.30 -43.25 22.50
CA ALA A 346 -9.68 -43.15 22.99
C ALA A 346 -10.55 -42.42 21.98
N ASP A 347 -11.76 -42.94 21.74
CA ASP A 347 -12.79 -42.32 20.91
C ASP A 347 -13.73 -41.49 21.81
N ILE A 348 -14.08 -40.27 21.37
CA ILE A 348 -15.02 -39.39 22.10
C ILE A 348 -16.44 -39.98 22.13
N SER A 349 -16.78 -40.85 21.19
CA SER A 349 -18.11 -41.48 21.12
C SER A 349 -18.38 -42.48 22.23
N GLU A 350 -17.37 -42.96 22.93
CA GLU A 350 -17.54 -43.83 24.09
C GLU A 350 -17.61 -43.02 25.39
N LYS A 351 -18.65 -43.27 26.20
CA LYS A 351 -18.90 -42.63 27.51
C LYS A 351 -17.63 -42.55 28.35
N PRO A 352 -17.48 -41.48 29.20
CA PRO A 352 -16.36 -41.39 30.10
C PRO A 352 -16.24 -42.68 30.90
N LEU A 353 -15.05 -43.31 30.88
CA LEU A 353 -14.72 -44.39 31.75
C LEU A 353 -15.00 -43.93 33.20
N GLU A 354 -16.00 -44.50 33.85
CA GLU A 354 -16.17 -44.35 35.28
C GLU A 354 -14.85 -44.81 35.93
N LEU A 355 -14.19 -43.89 36.62
CA LEU A 355 -13.07 -44.22 37.48
C LEU A 355 -13.60 -45.11 38.60
N SER A 356 -13.71 -46.40 38.32
CA SER A 356 -13.93 -47.44 39.34
C SER A 356 -12.60 -47.67 40.06
N GLY A 357 -12.51 -47.22 41.28
CA GLY A 357 -11.38 -47.61 42.11
C GLY A 357 -11.04 -46.64 43.22
N ALA A 358 -11.97 -46.41 44.11
CA ALA A 358 -11.64 -46.13 45.50
C ALA A 358 -12.71 -46.80 46.37
N ASP A 359 -12.65 -48.09 46.44
CA ASP A 359 -13.42 -48.84 47.47
C ASP A 359 -12.50 -49.21 48.63
N ASN A 360 -12.78 -48.51 49.70
CA ASN A 360 -12.90 -48.98 51.03
C ASN A 360 -12.12 -50.29 51.48
N ASP A 361 -11.08 -50.08 52.24
CA ASP A 361 -10.69 -50.95 53.28
C ASP A 361 -10.59 -50.20 54.62
N GLU A 362 -11.75 -49.83 55.15
CA GLU A 362 -11.93 -49.56 56.58
C GLU A 362 -13.00 -50.45 57.11
N LYS A 363 -12.64 -51.69 57.40
CA LYS A 363 -13.27 -52.49 58.45
C LYS A 363 -12.34 -53.66 58.85
N GLN A 364 -11.61 -53.45 59.91
CA GLN A 364 -11.32 -54.38 61.00
C GLN A 364 -10.04 -53.98 61.74
N ARG A 365 -10.10 -53.23 62.75
CA ARG A 365 -9.95 -53.53 64.15
C ARG A 365 -9.89 -52.25 64.98
#